data_e803523d1d4938a74aac59aa7f14e8bb
#
_entry.id   e803523d1d4938a74aac59aa7f14e8bb
#
_cell.length_a   1.000
_cell.length_b   1.000
_cell.length_c   1.000
_cell.angle_alpha   90.00
_cell.angle_beta   90.00
_cell.angle_gamma   90.00
#
_symmetry.space_group_name_H-M   'P 1'
#
loop_
_entity.id
_entity.type
_entity.pdbx_description
1 polymer ?
#
loop_
_entity_poly.entity_id
_entity_poly.type
_entity_poly.pdbx_seq_one_letter_code
_entity_poly.pdbx_strand_id
1 'polypeptide(L)'
;MFVETAYGQYLDNKNPETEDEYWQAARSKSCPFFGLAFYLGAVAGGAAVDMAESILKLGRLYGEMIQIHDDLDDSLSSSAGPDWAQEKNTLPILFARLVDHPERQKFMTLSKSINSLDGMCEAQDILLRCGAVSYCMDEINRRYQIGKELIADLNLPNPQPLGQVLDEIIAPIWSLLKKQPEISC
;
A
#
# COMPACT_ATOMS: atom_id res chain seq x y z
N MET A 1 4.84 1.82 19.88
CA MET A 1 5.46 1.60 18.58
C MET A 1 6.15 0.24 18.46
N PHE A 2 7.33 -0.02 19.08
CA PHE A 2 8.09 -1.27 18.83
C PHE A 2 7.28 -2.56 19.05
N VAL A 3 6.52 -2.66 20.14
CA VAL A 3 5.67 -3.84 20.42
C VAL A 3 4.58 -4.00 19.36
N GLU A 4 3.94 -2.91 18.95
CA GLU A 4 2.90 -2.91 17.91
C GLU A 4 3.48 -3.34 16.56
N THR A 5 4.64 -2.78 16.18
CA THR A 5 5.34 -3.15 14.92
C THR A 5 5.78 -4.62 14.94
N ALA A 6 6.31 -5.12 16.07
CA ALA A 6 6.67 -6.53 16.21
C ALA A 6 5.44 -7.46 16.11
N TYR A 7 4.32 -7.03 16.68
CA TYR A 7 3.05 -7.75 16.54
C TYR A 7 2.54 -7.74 15.08
N GLY A 8 2.62 -6.59 14.41
CA GLY A 8 2.29 -6.48 12.99
C GLY A 8 3.15 -7.40 12.12
N GLN A 9 4.45 -7.46 12.37
CA GLN A 9 5.34 -8.39 11.67
C GLN A 9 5.00 -9.86 11.96
N TYR A 10 4.58 -10.18 13.17
CA TYR A 10 4.10 -11.52 13.49
C TYR A 10 2.83 -11.87 12.72
N LEU A 11 1.87 -10.93 12.58
CA LEU A 11 0.66 -11.13 11.78
C LEU A 11 1.00 -11.29 10.29
N ASP A 12 1.86 -10.45 9.75
CA ASP A 12 2.35 -10.52 8.38
C ASP A 12 3.00 -11.88 8.06
N ASN A 13 3.79 -12.41 9.00
CA ASN A 13 4.41 -13.74 8.86
C ASN A 13 3.40 -14.90 8.92
N LYS A 14 2.19 -14.67 9.42
CA LYS A 14 1.10 -15.65 9.37
C LYS A 14 0.44 -15.73 7.99
N ASN A 15 0.82 -14.85 7.08
CA ASN A 15 0.32 -14.81 5.72
C ASN A 15 -1.20 -14.61 5.67
N PRO A 16 -1.71 -13.38 5.81
CA PRO A 16 -3.14 -13.06 5.88
C PRO A 16 -3.94 -13.73 4.76
N GLU A 17 -5.08 -14.32 5.07
CA GLU A 17 -5.96 -15.00 4.11
C GLU A 17 -7.20 -14.15 3.76
N THR A 18 -7.47 -13.12 4.54
CA THR A 18 -8.56 -12.17 4.32
C THR A 18 -8.04 -10.74 4.26
N GLU A 19 -8.83 -9.86 3.65
CA GLU A 19 -8.49 -8.43 3.57
C GLU A 19 -8.43 -7.78 4.96
N ASP A 20 -9.32 -8.16 5.88
CA ASP A 20 -9.30 -7.66 7.25
C ASP A 20 -8.01 -8.04 7.99
N GLU A 21 -7.55 -9.27 7.84
CA GLU A 21 -6.28 -9.73 8.41
C GLU A 21 -5.09 -9.00 7.78
N TYR A 22 -5.12 -8.76 6.47
CA TYR A 22 -4.11 -7.96 5.79
C TYR A 22 -4.04 -6.55 6.38
N TRP A 23 -5.18 -5.86 6.49
CA TRP A 23 -5.20 -4.52 7.04
C TRP A 23 -4.79 -4.47 8.51
N GLN A 24 -5.12 -5.50 9.29
CA GLN A 24 -4.66 -5.61 10.67
C GLN A 24 -3.12 -5.74 10.72
N ALA A 25 -2.53 -6.57 9.88
CA ALA A 25 -1.07 -6.72 9.79
C ALA A 25 -0.41 -5.42 9.32
N ALA A 26 -0.86 -4.83 8.22
CA ALA A 26 -0.31 -3.61 7.63
C ALA A 26 -0.36 -2.42 8.60
N ARG A 27 -1.51 -2.22 9.27
CA ARG A 27 -1.70 -1.14 10.26
C ARG A 27 -0.85 -1.31 11.50
N SER A 28 -0.62 -2.54 11.93
CA SER A 28 0.22 -2.80 13.10
C SER A 28 1.72 -2.76 12.75
N LYS A 29 2.12 -3.14 11.54
CA LYS A 29 3.52 -3.21 11.09
C LYS A 29 4.07 -1.82 10.72
N SER A 30 3.44 -1.13 9.80
CA SER A 30 3.97 0.08 9.15
C SER A 30 3.46 1.37 9.79
N CYS A 31 2.17 1.47 10.11
CA CYS A 31 1.56 2.72 10.58
C CYS A 31 2.11 3.27 11.90
N PRO A 32 2.53 2.47 12.89
CA PRO A 32 3.06 3.01 14.14
C PRO A 32 4.35 3.81 13.97
N PHE A 33 5.19 3.40 13.03
CA PHE A 33 6.44 4.09 12.71
C PHE A 33 6.18 5.47 12.11
N PHE A 34 5.41 5.52 11.03
CA PHE A 34 5.09 6.77 10.34
C PHE A 34 4.21 7.68 11.21
N GLY A 35 3.22 7.14 11.91
CA GLY A 35 2.40 7.91 12.84
C GLY A 35 3.25 8.59 13.91
N LEU A 36 4.19 7.87 14.53
CA LEU A 36 5.07 8.45 15.55
C LEU A 36 6.04 9.48 14.95
N ALA A 37 6.59 9.24 13.76
CA ALA A 37 7.48 10.19 13.11
C ALA A 37 6.77 11.54 12.84
N PHE A 38 5.55 11.50 12.33
CA PHE A 38 4.73 12.68 12.11
C PHE A 38 4.36 13.38 13.42
N TYR A 39 3.97 12.63 14.44
CA TYR A 39 3.68 13.15 15.78
C TYR A 39 4.87 13.89 16.38
N LEU A 40 6.05 13.27 16.38
CA LEU A 40 7.26 13.85 16.95
C LEU A 40 7.68 15.08 16.16
N GLY A 41 7.55 15.10 14.84
CA GLY A 41 7.78 16.27 14.00
C GLY A 41 6.86 17.44 14.38
N ALA A 42 5.58 17.16 14.60
CA ALA A 42 4.61 18.17 15.05
C ALA A 42 4.95 18.73 16.43
N VAL A 43 5.26 17.87 17.39
CA VAL A 43 5.66 18.27 18.75
C VAL A 43 6.95 19.11 18.72
N ALA A 44 7.95 18.69 17.95
CA ALA A 44 9.19 19.43 17.78
C ALA A 44 8.98 20.81 17.11
N GLY A 45 7.96 20.91 16.25
CA GLY A 45 7.50 22.17 15.65
C GLY A 45 6.66 23.05 16.56
N GLY A 46 6.38 22.62 17.80
CA GLY A 46 5.61 23.39 18.78
C GLY A 46 4.09 23.24 18.63
N ALA A 47 3.60 22.21 17.94
CA ALA A 47 2.16 21.96 17.82
C ALA A 47 1.53 21.60 19.18
N ALA A 48 0.28 22.04 19.39
CA ALA A 48 -0.52 21.59 20.53
C ALA A 48 -0.79 20.08 20.42
N VAL A 49 -1.07 19.43 21.55
CA VAL A 49 -1.26 17.95 21.60
C VAL A 49 -2.33 17.47 20.64
N ASP A 50 -3.50 18.11 20.62
CA ASP A 50 -4.61 17.74 19.73
C ASP A 50 -4.24 17.82 18.25
N MET A 51 -3.44 18.82 17.87
CA MET A 51 -2.91 18.97 16.53
C MET A 51 -1.88 17.86 16.23
N ALA A 52 -0.98 17.57 17.16
CA ALA A 52 0.02 16.51 17.00
C ALA A 52 -0.65 15.14 16.85
N GLU A 53 -1.74 14.87 17.59
CA GLU A 53 -2.55 13.64 17.44
C GLU A 53 -3.24 13.56 16.06
N SER A 54 -3.69 14.68 15.52
CA SER A 54 -4.26 14.72 14.17
C SER A 54 -3.18 14.48 13.10
N ILE A 55 -1.99 15.02 13.30
CA ILE A 55 -0.83 14.77 12.44
C ILE A 55 -0.33 13.33 12.56
N LEU A 56 -0.44 12.69 13.74
CA LEU A 56 -0.19 11.26 13.92
C LEU A 56 -1.13 10.41 13.04
N LYS A 57 -2.42 10.77 12.98
CA LYS A 57 -3.40 10.06 12.11
C LYS A 57 -3.01 10.17 10.63
N LEU A 58 -2.55 11.35 10.21
CA LEU A 58 -2.03 11.55 8.85
C LEU A 58 -0.81 10.65 8.57
N GLY A 59 0.14 10.56 9.52
CA GLY A 59 1.28 9.65 9.41
C GLY A 59 0.88 8.17 9.35
N ARG A 60 -0.17 7.76 10.05
CA ARG A 60 -0.71 6.39 9.93
C ARG A 60 -1.30 6.13 8.56
N LEU A 61 -2.07 7.05 7.98
CA LEU A 61 -2.55 6.94 6.59
C LEU A 61 -1.40 6.84 5.60
N TYR A 62 -0.38 7.66 5.78
CA TYR A 62 0.84 7.60 4.97
C TYR A 62 1.50 6.22 5.06
N GLY A 63 1.57 5.62 6.26
CA GLY A 63 2.09 4.26 6.45
C GLY A 63 1.28 3.18 5.74
N GLU A 64 -0.06 3.31 5.66
CA GLU A 64 -0.90 2.41 4.85
C GLU A 64 -0.58 2.57 3.35
N MET A 65 -0.40 3.81 2.87
CA MET A 65 -0.05 4.07 1.46
C MET A 65 1.31 3.48 1.10
N ILE A 66 2.33 3.64 1.95
CA ILE A 66 3.66 3.03 1.77
C ILE A 66 3.54 1.51 1.67
N GLN A 67 2.76 0.87 2.56
CA GLN A 67 2.60 -0.59 2.52
C GLN A 67 2.00 -1.07 1.20
N ILE A 68 1.00 -0.37 0.67
CA ILE A 68 0.40 -0.73 -0.63
C ILE A 68 1.42 -0.53 -1.77
N HIS A 69 2.26 0.51 -1.70
CA HIS A 69 3.33 0.72 -2.68
C HIS A 69 4.35 -0.41 -2.66
N ASP A 70 4.84 -0.77 -1.47
CA ASP A 70 5.79 -1.88 -1.30
C ASP A 70 5.20 -3.18 -1.87
N ASP A 71 3.94 -3.46 -1.56
CA ASP A 71 3.22 -4.65 -2.05
C ASP A 71 3.07 -4.67 -3.59
N LEU A 72 2.83 -3.50 -4.20
CA LEU A 72 2.78 -3.38 -5.66
C LEU A 72 4.17 -3.58 -6.29
N ASP A 73 5.19 -2.95 -5.73
CA ASP A 73 6.57 -3.08 -6.23
C ASP A 73 7.06 -4.52 -6.11
N ASP A 74 6.82 -5.18 -4.98
CA ASP A 74 7.19 -6.58 -4.76
C ASP A 74 6.43 -7.54 -5.70
N SER A 75 5.16 -7.25 -5.96
CA SER A 75 4.31 -8.09 -6.82
C SER A 75 4.60 -7.90 -8.32
N LEU A 76 5.07 -6.71 -8.75
CA LEU A 76 5.27 -6.34 -10.15
C LEU A 76 6.75 -6.24 -10.56
N SER A 77 7.69 -6.47 -9.63
CA SER A 77 9.12 -6.44 -9.95
C SER A 77 9.51 -7.48 -10.99
N SER A 78 10.53 -7.17 -11.81
CA SER A 78 11.01 -8.04 -12.90
C SER A 78 11.77 -9.28 -12.41
N SER A 79 12.08 -9.38 -11.13
CA SER A 79 12.69 -10.56 -10.50
C SER A 79 11.72 -11.13 -9.47
N ALA A 80 11.63 -12.44 -9.39
CA ALA A 80 10.86 -13.09 -8.32
C ALA A 80 11.39 -12.62 -6.96
N GLY A 81 10.69 -11.66 -6.37
CA GLY A 81 11.02 -11.13 -5.06
C GLY A 81 10.80 -12.18 -3.96
N PRO A 82 11.29 -11.89 -2.75
CA PRO A 82 11.10 -12.79 -1.60
C PRO A 82 9.64 -13.15 -1.34
N ASP A 83 8.72 -12.24 -1.63
CA ASP A 83 7.29 -12.42 -1.37
C ASP A 83 6.65 -13.46 -2.28
N TRP A 84 7.02 -13.50 -3.55
CA TRP A 84 6.64 -14.59 -4.45
C TRP A 84 7.23 -15.94 -4.00
N ALA A 85 8.52 -15.96 -3.63
CA ALA A 85 9.20 -17.17 -3.18
C ALA A 85 8.64 -17.69 -1.84
N GLN A 86 8.11 -16.83 -0.99
CA GLN A 86 7.49 -17.17 0.29
C GLN A 86 5.96 -17.34 0.19
N GLU A 87 5.39 -17.28 -1.00
CA GLU A 87 3.94 -17.35 -1.27
C GLU A 87 3.14 -16.33 -0.44
N LYS A 88 3.71 -15.13 -0.19
CA LYS A 88 3.06 -14.11 0.60
C LYS A 88 1.82 -13.54 -0.07
N ASN A 89 0.82 -13.26 0.74
CA ASN A 89 -0.42 -12.60 0.34
C ASN A 89 -0.27 -11.08 0.47
N THR A 90 0.53 -10.46 -0.42
CA THR A 90 0.52 -9.00 -0.60
C THR A 90 -0.87 -8.56 -1.07
N LEU A 91 -1.22 -7.28 -0.92
CA LEU A 91 -2.59 -6.81 -1.24
C LEU A 91 -3.04 -7.18 -2.66
N PRO A 92 -2.24 -6.99 -3.74
CA PRO A 92 -2.67 -7.38 -5.09
C PRO A 92 -2.82 -8.90 -5.25
N ILE A 93 -1.95 -9.70 -4.63
CA ILE A 93 -2.05 -11.17 -4.67
C ILE A 93 -3.29 -11.64 -3.92
N LEU A 94 -3.55 -11.09 -2.75
CA LEU A 94 -4.73 -11.41 -1.95
C LEU A 94 -6.02 -11.07 -2.70
N PHE A 95 -6.09 -9.88 -3.31
CA PHE A 95 -7.22 -9.48 -4.15
C PHE A 95 -7.48 -10.51 -5.27
N ALA A 96 -6.45 -10.89 -6.05
CA ALA A 96 -6.59 -11.85 -7.13
C ALA A 96 -7.03 -13.26 -6.65
N ARG A 97 -6.70 -13.62 -5.42
CA ARG A 97 -7.14 -14.88 -4.79
C ARG A 97 -8.59 -14.85 -4.33
N LEU A 98 -9.08 -13.70 -3.85
CA LEU A 98 -10.40 -13.56 -3.23
C LEU A 98 -11.50 -13.21 -4.22
N VAL A 99 -11.21 -12.33 -5.19
CA VAL A 99 -12.20 -11.83 -6.16
C VAL A 99 -12.52 -12.90 -7.20
N ASP A 100 -13.81 -12.97 -7.60
CA ASP A 100 -14.24 -13.85 -8.69
C ASP A 100 -13.84 -13.24 -10.05
N HIS A 101 -12.99 -13.96 -10.79
CA HIS A 101 -12.56 -13.59 -12.12
C HIS A 101 -12.18 -14.83 -12.97
N PRO A 102 -12.23 -14.76 -14.31
CA PRO A 102 -12.07 -15.93 -15.17
C PRO A 102 -10.76 -16.69 -14.98
N GLU A 103 -9.68 -16.02 -14.60
CA GLU A 103 -8.35 -16.62 -14.47
C GLU A 103 -7.98 -16.97 -13.02
N ARG A 104 -8.93 -16.86 -12.06
CA ARG A 104 -8.66 -17.09 -10.63
C ARG A 104 -8.02 -18.45 -10.36
N GLN A 105 -8.57 -19.52 -10.93
CA GLN A 105 -8.03 -20.87 -10.71
C GLN A 105 -6.60 -21.03 -11.27
N LYS A 106 -6.35 -20.42 -12.42
CA LYS A 106 -5.01 -20.38 -13.03
C LYS A 106 -4.03 -19.62 -12.14
N PHE A 107 -4.43 -18.43 -11.65
CA PHE A 107 -3.63 -17.65 -10.73
C PHE A 107 -3.29 -18.40 -9.44
N MET A 108 -4.29 -19.07 -8.83
CA MET A 108 -4.10 -19.90 -7.64
C MET A 108 -3.08 -21.03 -7.84
N THR A 109 -3.00 -21.58 -9.06
CA THR A 109 -2.04 -22.63 -9.40
C THR A 109 -0.65 -22.04 -9.62
N LEU A 110 -0.53 -20.95 -10.41
CA LEU A 110 0.73 -20.28 -10.71
C LEU A 110 1.40 -19.72 -9.45
N SER A 111 0.63 -19.04 -8.60
CA SER A 111 1.17 -18.36 -7.41
C SER A 111 1.75 -19.31 -6.34
N LYS A 112 1.46 -20.62 -6.42
CA LYS A 112 2.01 -21.64 -5.50
C LYS A 112 3.35 -22.22 -5.94
N SER A 113 3.76 -22.00 -7.19
CA SER A 113 4.98 -22.61 -7.74
C SER A 113 5.54 -21.75 -8.87
N ILE A 114 5.95 -20.53 -8.54
CA ILE A 114 6.66 -19.69 -9.51
C ILE A 114 8.08 -20.21 -9.63
N ASN A 115 8.30 -21.14 -10.57
CA ASN A 115 9.60 -21.78 -10.81
C ASN A 115 10.31 -21.24 -12.07
N SER A 116 9.69 -20.29 -12.79
CA SER A 116 10.23 -19.73 -14.02
C SER A 116 9.84 -18.26 -14.18
N LEU A 117 10.64 -17.53 -14.93
CA LEU A 117 10.35 -16.15 -15.29
C LEU A 117 9.01 -16.03 -16.05
N ASP A 118 8.74 -16.97 -16.95
CA ASP A 118 7.49 -16.98 -17.75
C ASP A 118 6.26 -17.16 -16.85
N GLY A 119 6.33 -18.05 -15.86
CA GLY A 119 5.23 -18.24 -14.89
C GLY A 119 4.99 -17.00 -14.03
N MET A 120 6.05 -16.28 -13.67
CA MET A 120 5.94 -15.02 -12.95
C MET A 120 5.31 -13.93 -13.81
N CYS A 121 5.79 -13.74 -15.05
CA CYS A 121 5.20 -12.78 -15.98
C CYS A 121 3.71 -13.05 -16.20
N GLU A 122 3.34 -14.32 -16.36
CA GLU A 122 1.93 -14.69 -16.51
C GLU A 122 1.09 -14.40 -15.26
N ALA A 123 1.62 -14.64 -14.06
CA ALA A 123 0.93 -14.28 -12.82
C ALA A 123 0.76 -12.76 -12.69
N GLN A 124 1.79 -11.98 -13.01
CA GLN A 124 1.74 -10.51 -13.03
C GLN A 124 0.72 -9.98 -14.05
N ASP A 125 0.67 -10.57 -15.24
CA ASP A 125 -0.34 -10.25 -16.25
C ASP A 125 -1.77 -10.51 -15.76
N ILE A 126 -1.98 -11.57 -14.97
CA ILE A 126 -3.28 -11.84 -14.35
C ILE A 126 -3.61 -10.76 -13.30
N LEU A 127 -2.64 -10.31 -12.47
CA LEU A 127 -2.86 -9.21 -11.53
C LEU A 127 -3.34 -7.93 -12.22
N LEU A 128 -2.80 -7.64 -13.40
CA LEU A 128 -3.25 -6.50 -14.21
C LEU A 128 -4.67 -6.71 -14.73
N ARG A 129 -4.94 -7.85 -15.36
CA ARG A 129 -6.24 -8.13 -16.01
C ARG A 129 -7.40 -8.34 -15.04
N CYS A 130 -7.15 -8.91 -13.86
CA CYS A 130 -8.20 -9.11 -12.85
C CYS A 130 -8.55 -7.84 -12.06
N GLY A 131 -7.81 -6.73 -12.27
CA GLY A 131 -8.04 -5.45 -11.62
C GLY A 131 -7.36 -5.30 -10.26
N ALA A 132 -6.49 -6.23 -9.84
CA ALA A 132 -5.79 -6.15 -8.55
C ALA A 132 -4.94 -4.89 -8.41
N VAL A 133 -4.23 -4.53 -9.48
CA VAL A 133 -3.42 -3.29 -9.52
C VAL A 133 -4.31 -2.05 -9.42
N SER A 134 -5.41 -2.02 -10.17
CA SER A 134 -6.38 -0.90 -10.12
C SER A 134 -6.98 -0.75 -8.72
N TYR A 135 -7.32 -1.86 -8.06
CA TYR A 135 -7.82 -1.86 -6.69
C TYR A 135 -6.79 -1.24 -5.71
N CYS A 136 -5.52 -1.64 -5.79
CA CYS A 136 -4.47 -1.06 -4.96
C CYS A 136 -4.28 0.44 -5.21
N MET A 137 -4.35 0.87 -6.48
CA MET A 137 -4.27 2.29 -6.85
C MET A 137 -5.45 3.09 -6.29
N ASP A 138 -6.66 2.54 -6.32
CA ASP A 138 -7.85 3.15 -5.73
C ASP A 138 -7.73 3.26 -4.21
N GLU A 139 -7.18 2.23 -3.54
CA GLU A 139 -6.95 2.24 -2.10
C GLU A 139 -5.91 3.30 -1.69
N ILE A 140 -4.85 3.50 -2.47
CA ILE A 140 -3.89 4.59 -2.24
C ILE A 140 -4.58 5.95 -2.45
N ASN A 141 -5.31 6.12 -3.57
CA ASN A 141 -6.00 7.37 -3.87
C ASN A 141 -7.03 7.73 -2.80
N ARG A 142 -7.80 6.77 -2.31
CA ARG A 142 -8.75 6.98 -1.21
C ARG A 142 -8.07 7.53 0.04
N ARG A 143 -6.91 6.96 0.44
CA ARG A 143 -6.12 7.43 1.59
C ARG A 143 -5.52 8.81 1.36
N TYR A 144 -5.06 9.06 0.15
CA TYR A 144 -4.57 10.37 -0.26
C TYR A 144 -5.65 11.44 -0.09
N GLN A 145 -6.88 11.21 -0.55
CA GLN A 145 -7.98 12.16 -0.40
C GLN A 145 -8.30 12.43 1.07
N ILE A 146 -8.40 11.37 1.89
CA ILE A 146 -8.60 11.51 3.35
C ILE A 146 -7.45 12.32 3.98
N GLY A 147 -6.22 12.07 3.57
CA GLY A 147 -5.05 12.83 4.05
C GLY A 147 -5.09 14.31 3.67
N LYS A 148 -5.53 14.64 2.46
CA LYS A 148 -5.71 16.04 2.02
C LYS A 148 -6.80 16.74 2.81
N GLU A 149 -7.92 16.07 3.10
CA GLU A 149 -8.99 16.59 3.95
C GLU A 149 -8.49 16.85 5.37
N LEU A 150 -7.78 15.89 5.97
CA LEU A 150 -7.16 16.08 7.30
C LEU A 150 -6.22 17.28 7.35
N ILE A 151 -5.38 17.48 6.32
CA ILE A 151 -4.47 18.63 6.26
C ILE A 151 -5.27 19.94 6.17
N ALA A 152 -6.35 19.97 5.41
CA ALA A 152 -7.20 21.15 5.28
C ALA A 152 -7.88 21.52 6.62
N ASP A 153 -8.34 20.52 7.37
CA ASP A 153 -9.00 20.72 8.68
C ASP A 153 -8.04 21.21 9.76
N LEU A 154 -6.73 20.95 9.64
CA LEU A 154 -5.73 21.36 10.62
C LEU A 154 -5.52 22.89 10.69
N ASN A 155 -5.95 23.66 9.69
CA ASN A 155 -5.77 25.11 9.60
C ASN A 155 -4.31 25.54 9.87
N LEU A 156 -3.35 24.81 9.32
CA LEU A 156 -1.92 25.07 9.50
C LEU A 156 -1.51 26.41 8.85
N PRO A 157 -0.58 27.17 9.45
CA PRO A 157 -0.03 28.37 8.82
C PRO A 157 0.63 28.09 7.47
N ASN A 158 1.23 26.91 7.30
CA ASN A 158 1.83 26.45 6.07
C ASN A 158 1.55 24.93 5.89
N PRO A 159 0.47 24.54 5.19
CA PRO A 159 0.14 23.14 4.95
C PRO A 159 0.96 22.49 3.81
N GLN A 160 1.68 23.30 3.01
CA GLN A 160 2.34 22.83 1.78
C GLN A 160 3.33 21.68 2.02
N PRO A 161 4.22 21.67 3.03
CA PRO A 161 5.14 20.56 3.21
C PRO A 161 4.46 19.22 3.47
N LEU A 162 3.37 19.19 4.25
CA LEU A 162 2.59 17.96 4.47
C LEU A 162 1.86 17.52 3.21
N GLY A 163 1.33 18.48 2.43
CA GLY A 163 0.73 18.20 1.13
C GLY A 163 1.73 17.58 0.16
N GLN A 164 2.96 18.11 0.09
CA GLN A 164 4.02 17.59 -0.76
C GLN A 164 4.38 16.14 -0.44
N VAL A 165 4.48 15.77 0.85
CA VAL A 165 4.76 14.39 1.26
C VAL A 165 3.69 13.43 0.73
N LEU A 166 2.42 13.83 0.75
CA LEU A 166 1.33 13.03 0.16
C LEU A 166 1.39 13.02 -1.37
N ASP A 167 1.71 14.16 -1.98
CA ASP A 167 1.79 14.28 -3.44
C ASP A 167 2.94 13.42 -4.01
N GLU A 168 4.05 13.31 -3.30
CA GLU A 168 5.19 12.48 -3.69
C GLU A 168 4.85 10.98 -3.71
N ILE A 169 4.07 10.50 -2.75
CA ILE A 169 3.71 9.08 -2.71
C ILE A 169 2.70 8.70 -3.78
N ILE A 170 1.83 9.62 -4.22
CA ILE A 170 0.83 9.32 -5.25
C ILE A 170 1.32 9.63 -6.68
N ALA A 171 2.37 10.43 -6.83
CA ALA A 171 2.89 10.86 -8.13
C ALA A 171 3.25 9.68 -9.08
N PRO A 172 3.89 8.58 -8.64
CA PRO A 172 4.15 7.42 -9.49
C PRO A 172 2.86 6.83 -10.08
N ILE A 173 1.81 6.71 -9.28
CA ILE A 173 0.50 6.18 -9.69
C ILE A 173 -0.12 7.04 -10.78
N TRP A 174 -0.16 8.35 -10.59
CA TRP A 174 -0.68 9.28 -11.60
C TRP A 174 0.14 9.28 -12.88
N SER A 175 1.44 9.03 -12.79
CA SER A 175 2.30 8.90 -13.97
C SER A 175 1.97 7.65 -14.80
N LEU A 176 1.61 6.55 -14.15
CA LEU A 176 1.15 5.32 -14.82
C LEU A 176 -0.22 5.51 -15.48
N LEU A 177 -1.15 6.18 -14.81
CA LEU A 177 -2.48 6.49 -15.36
C LEU A 177 -2.43 7.45 -16.56
N LYS A 178 -1.46 8.37 -16.59
CA LYS A 178 -1.27 9.32 -17.71
C LYS A 178 -0.58 8.71 -18.93
N LYS A 179 0.14 7.61 -18.75
CA LYS A 179 0.76 6.83 -19.84
C LYS A 179 -0.23 5.83 -20.45
N GLN A 180 -1.46 6.23 -20.74
CA GLN A 180 -2.27 5.42 -21.66
C GLN A 180 -1.55 5.43 -23.02
N PRO A 181 -1.25 4.27 -23.60
CA PRO A 181 -0.72 4.25 -24.96
C PRO A 181 -1.79 4.89 -25.85
N GLU A 182 -1.39 5.89 -26.65
CA GLU A 182 -2.16 6.27 -27.82
C GLU A 182 -2.38 5.00 -28.62
N ILE A 183 -3.60 4.47 -28.57
CA ILE A 183 -4.01 3.41 -29.47
C ILE A 183 -4.02 4.06 -30.85
N SER A 184 -2.89 3.96 -31.56
CA SER A 184 -2.85 4.24 -32.98
C SER A 184 -3.70 3.20 -33.66
N CYS A 185 -4.89 3.62 -34.11
CA CYS A 185 -5.69 2.92 -35.13
C CYS A 185 -4.98 2.87 -36.44
#